data_358b6a3f78559240a9f497a66bc60a1c
#
_entry.id   358b6a3f78559240a9f497a66bc60a1c
#
_cell.length_a   1.000
_cell.length_b   1.000
_cell.length_c   1.000
_cell.angle_alpha   90.00
_cell.angle_beta   90.00
_cell.angle_gamma   90.00
#
_symmetry.space_group_name_H-M   'P 1'
#
loop_
_entity.id
_entity.type
_entity.pdbx_description
1 polymer ?
#
loop_
_entity_poly.entity_id
_entity_poly.type
_entity_poly.pdbx_seq_one_letter_code
_entity_poly.pdbx_strand_id
1 'polypeptide(L)'
;DRRILYILLSKINGVGPVIASKLIEFFGRIDFVYEAKYDDLIKVEGIGPITAKTIVDNKDLTKSEQIFNKCNKNEIKIVTRECSNYPKQLKIFDKAPIVLYVRGNLKEINNTVAIVGARRCTEYGKNITVELAEVLSNQNIPIISGMAKGIDGYAHTVSLHNNNYTIAVVGTGVDICY
;
A
#
# COMPACT_ATOMS: atom_id res chain seq x y z
N ASP A 1 -10.49 0.11 17.05
CA ASP A 1 -10.49 -0.21 15.60
C ASP A 1 -9.19 -0.93 15.24
N ARG A 2 -9.29 -2.12 14.68
CA ARG A 2 -8.11 -2.94 14.33
C ARG A 2 -7.14 -2.26 13.37
N ARG A 3 -7.62 -1.35 12.52
CA ARG A 3 -6.77 -0.59 11.60
C ARG A 3 -5.67 0.18 12.34
N ILE A 4 -5.94 0.63 13.58
CA ILE A 4 -4.95 1.31 14.43
C ILE A 4 -3.80 0.35 14.78
N LEU A 5 -4.11 -0.91 15.08
CA LEU A 5 -3.09 -1.94 15.38
C LEU A 5 -2.24 -2.28 14.14
N TYR A 6 -2.85 -2.31 12.96
CA TYR A 6 -2.12 -2.46 11.69
C TYR A 6 -1.18 -1.29 11.43
N ILE A 7 -1.64 -0.05 11.69
CA ILE A 7 -0.80 1.15 11.57
C ILE A 7 0.38 1.04 12.56
N LEU A 8 0.12 0.69 13.81
CA LEU A 8 1.16 0.51 14.82
C LEU A 8 2.20 -0.50 14.33
N LEU A 9 1.78 -1.71 13.98
CA LEU A 9 2.68 -2.79 13.57
C LEU A 9 3.54 -2.37 12.36
N SER A 10 2.97 -1.64 11.39
CA SER A 10 3.68 -1.15 10.22
C SER A 10 4.73 -0.07 10.51
N LYS A 11 4.74 0.51 11.71
CA LYS A 11 5.66 1.58 12.13
C LYS A 11 6.75 1.10 13.08
N ILE A 12 6.68 -0.13 13.57
CA ILE A 12 7.69 -0.68 14.47
C ILE A 12 8.99 -0.96 13.70
N ASN A 13 10.09 -0.41 14.17
CA ASN A 13 11.40 -0.65 13.58
C ASN A 13 11.75 -2.15 13.62
N GLY A 14 12.25 -2.67 12.49
CA GLY A 14 12.57 -4.08 12.35
C GLY A 14 11.36 -4.97 12.00
N VAL A 15 10.15 -4.41 11.94
CA VAL A 15 8.95 -5.12 11.51
C VAL A 15 8.56 -4.66 10.10
N GLY A 16 9.17 -5.29 9.10
CA GLY A 16 8.76 -5.11 7.70
C GLY A 16 7.52 -5.93 7.35
N PRO A 17 6.99 -5.78 6.12
CA PRO A 17 5.78 -6.49 5.67
C PRO A 17 5.85 -8.01 5.86
N VAL A 18 7.00 -8.63 5.59
CA VAL A 18 7.20 -10.08 5.76
C VAL A 18 7.03 -10.50 7.21
N ILE A 19 7.71 -9.81 8.13
CA ILE A 19 7.61 -10.12 9.58
C ILE A 19 6.20 -9.85 10.08
N ALA A 20 5.58 -8.75 9.67
CA ALA A 20 4.21 -8.43 10.04
C ALA A 20 3.22 -9.49 9.53
N SER A 21 3.40 -9.99 8.31
CA SER A 21 2.57 -11.07 7.76
C SER A 21 2.73 -12.36 8.55
N LYS A 22 3.97 -12.78 8.86
CA LYS A 22 4.24 -13.97 9.68
C LYS A 22 3.64 -13.87 11.09
N LEU A 23 3.71 -12.69 11.71
CA LEU A 23 3.06 -12.43 13.00
C LEU A 23 1.55 -12.63 12.92
N ILE A 24 0.91 -12.00 11.93
CA ILE A 24 -0.55 -12.09 11.78
C ILE A 24 -0.97 -13.53 11.45
N GLU A 25 -0.21 -14.24 10.64
CA GLU A 25 -0.46 -15.66 10.31
C GLU A 25 -0.32 -16.55 11.54
N PHE A 26 0.76 -16.39 12.32
CA PHE A 26 1.03 -17.21 13.50
C PHE A 26 -0.03 -17.01 14.61
N PHE A 27 -0.41 -15.76 14.88
CA PHE A 27 -1.40 -15.45 15.91
C PHE A 27 -2.85 -15.46 15.40
N GLY A 28 -3.05 -15.53 14.08
CA GLY A 28 -4.35 -15.54 13.42
C GLY A 28 -5.03 -14.18 13.31
N ARG A 29 -4.79 -13.26 14.24
CA ARG A 29 -5.41 -11.92 14.29
C ARG A 29 -4.45 -10.87 14.83
N ILE A 30 -4.60 -9.63 14.33
CA ILE A 30 -3.77 -8.49 14.76
C ILE A 30 -3.90 -8.16 16.26
N ASP A 31 -5.08 -8.36 16.83
CA ASP A 31 -5.33 -8.14 18.28
C ASP A 31 -4.40 -9.04 19.10
N PHE A 32 -4.27 -10.31 18.75
CA PHE A 32 -3.41 -11.27 19.44
C PHE A 32 -1.92 -10.94 19.26
N VAL A 33 -1.53 -10.40 18.10
CA VAL A 33 -0.17 -9.87 17.92
C VAL A 33 0.11 -8.73 18.90
N TYR A 34 -0.85 -7.82 19.08
CA TYR A 34 -0.71 -6.70 20.00
C TYR A 34 -0.64 -7.14 21.46
N GLU A 35 -1.43 -8.15 21.85
CA GLU A 35 -1.46 -8.70 23.21
C GLU A 35 -0.27 -9.62 23.51
N ALA A 36 0.41 -10.16 22.49
CA ALA A 36 1.48 -11.13 22.62
C ALA A 36 2.61 -10.64 23.54
N LYS A 37 3.12 -11.58 24.34
CA LYS A 37 4.28 -11.36 25.21
C LYS A 37 5.58 -11.72 24.48
N TYR A 38 6.70 -11.32 25.05
CA TYR A 38 8.02 -11.58 24.51
C TYR A 38 8.23 -13.07 24.14
N ASP A 39 7.90 -13.99 25.09
CA ASP A 39 8.09 -15.42 24.92
C ASP A 39 7.23 -16.06 23.83
N ASP A 40 6.13 -15.41 23.45
CA ASP A 40 5.28 -15.85 22.35
C ASP A 40 5.80 -15.33 21.02
N LEU A 41 6.28 -14.08 21.01
CA LEU A 41 6.82 -13.45 19.82
C LEU A 41 8.08 -14.15 19.29
N ILE A 42 8.98 -14.61 20.16
CA ILE A 42 10.22 -15.33 19.77
C ILE A 42 9.95 -16.71 19.14
N LYS A 43 8.75 -17.27 19.29
CA LYS A 43 8.34 -18.52 18.64
C LYS A 43 8.05 -18.33 17.14
N VAL A 44 7.86 -17.09 16.71
CA VAL A 44 7.56 -16.78 15.31
C VAL A 44 8.83 -16.78 14.49
N GLU A 45 8.85 -17.55 13.43
CA GLU A 45 10.01 -17.70 12.54
C GLU A 45 10.47 -16.33 11.98
N GLY A 46 11.74 -16.01 12.15
CA GLY A 46 12.35 -14.76 11.70
C GLY A 46 12.26 -13.61 12.72
N ILE A 47 11.70 -13.86 13.91
CA ILE A 47 11.69 -12.90 15.00
C ILE A 47 12.77 -13.27 16.03
N GLY A 48 13.82 -12.45 16.07
CA GLY A 48 14.86 -12.56 17.08
C GLY A 48 14.55 -11.74 18.34
N PRO A 49 15.39 -11.90 19.39
CA PRO A 49 15.22 -11.23 20.68
C PRO A 49 15.07 -9.71 20.58
N ILE A 50 15.81 -9.06 19.68
CA ILE A 50 15.77 -7.60 19.48
C ILE A 50 14.40 -7.18 18.93
N THR A 51 13.93 -7.86 17.89
CA THR A 51 12.64 -7.55 17.27
C THR A 51 11.47 -7.81 18.23
N ALA A 52 11.49 -8.95 18.95
CA ALA A 52 10.47 -9.27 19.96
C ALA A 52 10.40 -8.19 21.05
N LYS A 53 11.57 -7.79 21.58
CA LYS A 53 11.64 -6.70 22.57
C LYS A 53 11.12 -5.38 22.00
N THR A 54 11.51 -5.03 20.77
CA THR A 54 11.03 -3.80 20.12
C THR A 54 9.51 -3.80 19.98
N ILE A 55 8.90 -4.92 19.64
CA ILE A 55 7.42 -5.03 19.55
C ILE A 55 6.77 -4.80 20.91
N VAL A 56 7.30 -5.43 21.97
CA VAL A 56 6.74 -5.30 23.34
C VAL A 56 6.86 -3.86 23.85
N ASP A 57 8.01 -3.22 23.60
CA ASP A 57 8.31 -1.87 24.09
C ASP A 57 7.56 -0.76 23.33
N ASN A 58 7.04 -1.06 22.13
CA ASN A 58 6.38 -0.07 21.25
C ASN A 58 4.87 -0.35 21.09
N LYS A 59 4.14 -0.49 22.18
CA LYS A 59 2.68 -0.71 22.19
C LYS A 59 1.85 0.57 22.38
N ASP A 60 2.48 1.75 22.41
CA ASP A 60 1.76 3.02 22.48
C ASP A 60 0.98 3.32 21.20
N LEU A 61 -0.32 3.45 21.32
CA LEU A 61 -1.24 3.67 20.21
C LEU A 61 -1.38 5.14 19.82
N THR A 62 -0.89 6.08 20.61
CA THR A 62 -1.13 7.51 20.45
C THR A 62 -0.83 8.00 19.04
N LYS A 63 0.34 7.67 18.51
CA LYS A 63 0.72 8.08 17.13
C LYS A 63 -0.16 7.40 16.06
N SER A 64 -0.53 6.15 16.28
CA SER A 64 -1.36 5.38 15.33
C SER A 64 -2.79 5.91 15.30
N GLU A 65 -3.32 6.30 16.45
CA GLU A 65 -4.63 6.96 16.58
C GLU A 65 -4.62 8.34 15.92
N GLN A 66 -3.55 9.11 16.08
CA GLN A 66 -3.40 10.39 15.38
C GLN A 66 -3.41 10.22 13.86
N ILE A 67 -2.68 9.20 13.33
CA ILE A 67 -2.69 8.88 11.90
C ILE A 67 -4.10 8.47 11.46
N PHE A 68 -4.75 7.58 12.20
CA PHE A 68 -6.11 7.13 11.92
C PHE A 68 -7.10 8.30 11.86
N ASN A 69 -7.06 9.19 12.84
CA ASN A 69 -7.93 10.37 12.91
C ASN A 69 -7.64 11.36 11.77
N LYS A 70 -6.34 11.56 11.43
CA LYS A 70 -5.93 12.38 10.28
C LYS A 70 -6.46 11.81 8.97
N CYS A 71 -6.38 10.50 8.78
CA CYS A 71 -6.92 9.83 7.61
C CYS A 71 -8.43 10.05 7.48
N ASN A 72 -9.17 9.83 8.55
CA ASN A 72 -10.63 10.04 8.56
C ASN A 72 -11.00 11.50 8.24
N LYS A 73 -10.29 12.47 8.82
CA LYS A 73 -10.52 13.88 8.55
C LYS A 73 -10.27 14.27 7.09
N ASN A 74 -9.35 13.61 6.40
CA ASN A 74 -8.96 13.90 5.02
C ASN A 74 -9.56 12.90 4.01
N GLU A 75 -10.59 12.14 4.39
CA GLU A 75 -11.25 11.14 3.55
C GLU A 75 -10.29 10.10 2.94
N ILE A 76 -9.21 9.80 3.67
CA ILE A 76 -8.24 8.76 3.29
C ILE A 76 -8.69 7.44 3.92
N LYS A 77 -8.98 6.46 3.08
CA LYS A 77 -9.35 5.11 3.51
C LYS A 77 -8.11 4.34 3.93
N ILE A 78 -8.18 3.65 5.08
CA ILE A 78 -7.15 2.74 5.54
C ILE A 78 -7.62 1.32 5.20
N VAL A 79 -6.90 0.67 4.29
CA VAL A 79 -7.19 -0.69 3.80
C VAL A 79 -6.10 -1.63 4.30
N THR A 80 -6.47 -2.63 5.09
CA THR A 80 -5.55 -3.63 5.65
C THR A 80 -5.70 -4.97 4.94
N ARG A 81 -4.75 -5.89 5.11
CA ARG A 81 -4.81 -7.22 4.48
C ARG A 81 -6.07 -8.03 4.85
N GLU A 82 -6.74 -7.73 5.97
CA GLU A 82 -8.02 -8.33 6.36
C GLU A 82 -9.21 -7.78 5.57
N CYS A 83 -9.09 -6.57 5.01
CA CYS A 83 -10.19 -5.94 4.29
C CYS A 83 -10.50 -6.70 3.00
N SER A 84 -11.80 -6.85 2.69
CA SER A 84 -12.25 -7.49 1.44
C SER A 84 -11.77 -6.75 0.18
N ASN A 85 -11.65 -5.43 0.27
CA ASN A 85 -11.17 -4.55 -0.80
C ASN A 85 -9.64 -4.40 -0.86
N TYR A 86 -8.87 -5.15 -0.06
CA TYR A 86 -7.43 -5.20 -0.25
C TYR A 86 -7.11 -5.92 -1.57
N PRO A 87 -6.25 -5.35 -2.46
CA PRO A 87 -5.99 -5.92 -3.78
C PRO A 87 -5.52 -7.37 -3.71
N LYS A 88 -6.25 -8.27 -4.36
CA LYS A 88 -5.95 -9.72 -4.35
C LYS A 88 -4.55 -10.00 -4.91
N GLN A 89 -4.15 -9.23 -5.93
CA GLN A 89 -2.85 -9.34 -6.56
C GLN A 89 -1.69 -9.01 -5.60
N LEU A 90 -1.91 -8.17 -4.59
CA LEU A 90 -0.92 -7.89 -3.57
C LEU A 90 -0.87 -8.98 -2.49
N LYS A 91 -1.98 -9.68 -2.23
CA LYS A 91 -2.03 -10.70 -1.16
C LYS A 91 -1.07 -11.87 -1.40
N ILE A 92 -0.73 -12.15 -2.65
CA ILE A 92 0.19 -13.25 -3.02
C ILE A 92 1.67 -12.93 -2.77
N PHE A 93 2.00 -11.67 -2.46
CA PHE A 93 3.37 -11.26 -2.19
C PHE A 93 3.59 -11.04 -0.70
N ASP A 94 4.57 -11.72 -0.13
CA ASP A 94 4.94 -11.58 1.30
C ASP A 94 5.43 -10.17 1.62
N LYS A 95 6.04 -9.49 0.64
CA LYS A 95 6.56 -8.12 0.77
C LYS A 95 5.48 -7.05 0.59
N ALA A 96 4.23 -7.41 0.31
CA ALA A 96 3.16 -6.44 0.16
C ALA A 96 2.86 -5.73 1.49
N PRO A 97 2.61 -4.41 1.48
CA PRO A 97 2.30 -3.65 2.68
C PRO A 97 1.08 -4.21 3.40
N ILE A 98 1.13 -4.31 4.73
CA ILE A 98 -0.04 -4.76 5.52
C ILE A 98 -1.13 -3.68 5.65
N VAL A 99 -0.78 -2.43 5.33
CA VAL A 99 -1.66 -1.25 5.34
C VAL A 99 -1.47 -0.45 4.06
N LEU A 100 -2.57 -0.09 3.43
CA LEU A 100 -2.62 0.85 2.31
C LEU A 100 -3.42 2.08 2.72
N TYR A 101 -2.92 3.26 2.37
CA TYR A 101 -3.63 4.52 2.50
C TYR A 101 -4.19 4.87 1.12
N VAL A 102 -5.50 4.99 1.02
CA VAL A 102 -6.19 5.14 -0.27
C VAL A 102 -7.01 6.42 -0.29
N ARG A 103 -6.71 7.30 -1.23
CA ARG A 103 -7.54 8.46 -1.56
C ARG A 103 -8.33 8.15 -2.83
N GLY A 104 -9.63 8.34 -2.77
CA GLY A 104 -10.53 7.98 -3.86
C GLY A 104 -11.16 6.59 -3.72
N ASN A 105 -11.48 5.96 -4.83
CA ASN A 105 -12.19 4.68 -4.86
C ASN A 105 -11.31 3.56 -5.43
N LEU A 106 -10.89 2.65 -4.54
CA LEU A 106 -10.15 1.45 -4.94
C LEU A 106 -11.16 0.38 -5.39
N LYS A 107 -11.25 0.20 -6.70
CA LYS A 107 -12.11 -0.82 -7.32
C LYS A 107 -11.42 -2.19 -7.29
N GLU A 108 -12.18 -3.25 -7.23
CA GLU A 108 -11.66 -4.59 -7.54
C GLU A 108 -11.37 -4.69 -9.04
N ILE A 109 -10.15 -5.04 -9.39
CA ILE A 109 -9.67 -5.07 -10.77
C ILE A 109 -8.94 -6.38 -11.00
N ASN A 110 -9.31 -7.10 -12.05
CA ASN A 110 -8.68 -8.37 -12.39
C ASN A 110 -7.49 -8.19 -13.34
N ASN A 111 -7.60 -7.29 -14.32
CA ASN A 111 -6.57 -7.04 -15.32
C ASN A 111 -6.13 -5.58 -15.27
N THR A 112 -4.85 -5.36 -15.08
CA THR A 112 -4.24 -4.02 -15.07
C THR A 112 -2.90 -4.07 -15.78
N VAL A 113 -2.48 -2.94 -16.33
CA VAL A 113 -1.14 -2.78 -16.91
C VAL A 113 -0.42 -1.67 -16.16
N ALA A 114 0.82 -1.94 -15.75
CA ALA A 114 1.69 -0.92 -15.18
C ALA A 114 2.49 -0.23 -16.30
N ILE A 115 2.43 1.09 -16.37
CA ILE A 115 3.27 1.91 -17.24
C ILE A 115 4.15 2.77 -16.34
N VAL A 116 5.46 2.55 -16.37
CA VAL A 116 6.43 3.28 -15.55
C VAL A 116 7.65 3.65 -16.38
N GLY A 117 8.28 4.78 -16.07
CA GLY A 117 9.46 5.17 -16.83
C GLY A 117 10.17 6.43 -16.34
N ALA A 118 10.97 7.00 -17.20
CA ALA A 118 11.83 8.12 -16.88
C ALA A 118 11.03 9.40 -16.57
N ARG A 119 11.46 10.13 -15.54
CA ARG A 119 10.91 11.47 -15.20
C ARG A 119 11.21 12.51 -16.27
N ARG A 120 12.34 12.36 -16.95
CA ARG A 120 12.75 13.14 -18.14
C ARG A 120 12.78 12.19 -19.32
N CYS A 121 11.65 12.01 -19.97
CA CYS A 121 11.52 11.13 -21.13
C CYS A 121 11.87 11.89 -22.42
N THR A 122 12.27 11.12 -23.43
CA THR A 122 12.40 11.60 -24.81
C THR A 122 11.02 11.79 -25.42
N GLU A 123 10.94 12.54 -26.54
CA GLU A 123 9.69 12.67 -27.29
C GLU A 123 9.21 11.31 -27.82
N TYR A 124 10.12 10.42 -28.21
CA TYR A 124 9.80 9.03 -28.55
C TYR A 124 9.12 8.30 -27.40
N GLY A 125 9.72 8.35 -26.19
CA GLY A 125 9.14 7.69 -25.00
C GLY A 125 7.76 8.24 -24.63
N LYS A 126 7.55 9.55 -24.76
CA LYS A 126 6.25 10.18 -24.58
C LYS A 126 5.23 9.66 -25.59
N ASN A 127 5.56 9.66 -26.87
CA ASN A 127 4.65 9.25 -27.96
C ASN A 127 4.22 7.78 -27.80
N ILE A 128 5.17 6.88 -27.54
CA ILE A 128 4.85 5.47 -27.28
C ILE A 128 3.97 5.31 -26.03
N THR A 129 4.24 6.08 -24.96
CA THR A 129 3.41 6.03 -23.74
C THR A 129 1.98 6.46 -24.02
N VAL A 130 1.79 7.54 -24.80
CA VAL A 130 0.46 8.04 -25.17
C VAL A 130 -0.27 6.99 -26.00
N GLU A 131 0.36 6.44 -27.04
CA GLU A 131 -0.23 5.42 -27.92
C GLU A 131 -0.66 4.17 -27.12
N LEU A 132 0.23 3.63 -26.28
CA LEU A 132 -0.08 2.46 -25.45
C LEU A 132 -1.21 2.74 -24.47
N ALA A 133 -1.18 3.91 -23.80
CA ALA A 133 -2.22 4.27 -22.85
C ALA A 133 -3.58 4.49 -23.52
N GLU A 134 -3.62 5.01 -24.76
CA GLU A 134 -4.84 5.11 -25.57
C GLU A 134 -5.41 3.74 -25.91
N VAL A 135 -4.56 2.83 -26.42
CA VAL A 135 -4.98 1.45 -26.76
C VAL A 135 -5.56 0.74 -25.53
N LEU A 136 -4.88 0.82 -24.38
CA LEU A 136 -5.35 0.21 -23.13
C LEU A 136 -6.66 0.84 -22.65
N SER A 137 -6.77 2.17 -22.74
CA SER A 137 -7.96 2.89 -22.31
C SER A 137 -9.18 2.55 -23.19
N ASN A 138 -9.00 2.43 -24.48
CA ASN A 138 -10.06 2.04 -25.42
C ASN A 138 -10.58 0.61 -25.16
N GLN A 139 -9.76 -0.23 -24.52
CA GLN A 139 -10.13 -1.58 -24.10
C GLN A 139 -10.61 -1.64 -22.64
N ASN A 140 -10.77 -0.49 -21.98
CA ASN A 140 -11.11 -0.38 -20.55
C ASN A 140 -10.14 -1.16 -19.63
N ILE A 141 -8.86 -1.25 -20.00
CA ILE A 141 -7.81 -1.85 -19.18
C ILE A 141 -7.22 -0.75 -18.29
N PRO A 142 -7.38 -0.83 -16.97
CA PRO A 142 -6.87 0.18 -16.06
C PRO A 142 -5.34 0.24 -16.06
N ILE A 143 -4.82 1.47 -15.94
CA ILE A 143 -3.39 1.73 -15.90
C ILE A 143 -2.95 2.03 -14.46
N ILE A 144 -1.89 1.37 -14.01
CA ILE A 144 -1.23 1.64 -12.72
C ILE A 144 0.10 2.33 -13.01
N SER A 145 0.39 3.41 -12.27
CA SER A 145 1.67 4.11 -12.38
C SER A 145 2.04 4.81 -11.08
N GLY A 146 3.23 5.45 -11.01
CA GLY A 146 3.78 6.08 -9.81
C GLY A 146 3.48 7.57 -9.68
N MET A 147 2.70 8.15 -10.58
CA MET A 147 2.35 9.59 -10.62
C MET A 147 3.57 10.54 -10.69
N ALA A 148 4.75 10.04 -11.09
CA ALA A 148 5.92 10.88 -11.31
C ALA A 148 5.78 11.73 -12.59
N LYS A 149 6.58 12.80 -12.70
CA LYS A 149 6.70 13.53 -13.98
C LYS A 149 7.19 12.60 -15.09
N GLY A 150 6.88 12.92 -16.35
CA GLY A 150 7.31 12.14 -17.52
C GLY A 150 6.38 10.97 -17.83
N ILE A 151 6.90 9.78 -18.04
CA ILE A 151 6.15 8.60 -18.50
C ILE A 151 4.91 8.33 -17.65
N ASP A 152 5.07 8.30 -16.33
CA ASP A 152 3.97 8.04 -15.40
C ASP A 152 2.84 9.07 -15.55
N GLY A 153 3.21 10.36 -15.61
CA GLY A 153 2.26 11.45 -15.77
C GLY A 153 1.50 11.37 -17.09
N TYR A 154 2.18 11.05 -18.20
CA TYR A 154 1.51 10.88 -19.50
C TYR A 154 0.52 9.71 -19.47
N ALA A 155 0.92 8.58 -18.89
CA ALA A 155 0.05 7.40 -18.78
C ALA A 155 -1.24 7.73 -18.01
N HIS A 156 -1.14 8.43 -16.87
CA HIS A 156 -2.30 8.87 -16.08
C HIS A 156 -3.16 9.89 -16.86
N THR A 157 -2.53 10.87 -17.51
CA THR A 157 -3.24 11.93 -18.25
C THR A 157 -4.09 11.34 -19.36
N VAL A 158 -3.54 10.43 -20.17
CA VAL A 158 -4.27 9.76 -21.26
C VAL A 158 -5.43 8.92 -20.71
N SER A 159 -5.19 8.16 -19.64
CA SER A 159 -6.25 7.38 -18.98
C SER A 159 -7.43 8.26 -18.54
N LEU A 160 -7.13 9.40 -17.90
CA LEU A 160 -8.17 10.34 -17.45
C LEU A 160 -8.93 10.98 -18.62
N HIS A 161 -8.24 11.39 -19.69
CA HIS A 161 -8.88 11.96 -20.88
C HIS A 161 -9.82 10.97 -21.56
N ASN A 162 -9.50 9.68 -21.54
CA ASN A 162 -10.33 8.63 -22.08
C ASN A 162 -11.35 8.03 -21.09
N ASN A 163 -11.55 8.69 -19.92
CA ASN A 163 -12.43 8.23 -18.84
C ASN A 163 -12.10 6.79 -18.35
N ASN A 164 -10.87 6.34 -18.55
CA ASN A 164 -10.42 5.05 -18.05
C ASN A 164 -9.95 5.15 -16.59
N TYR A 165 -10.15 4.07 -15.85
CA TYR A 165 -9.72 3.99 -14.47
C TYR A 165 -8.19 3.90 -14.38
N THR A 166 -7.60 4.69 -13.50
CA THR A 166 -6.15 4.67 -13.27
C THR A 166 -5.83 4.75 -11.78
N ILE A 167 -4.73 4.11 -11.36
CA ILE A 167 -4.28 4.05 -9.97
C ILE A 167 -2.87 4.60 -9.88
N ALA A 168 -2.68 5.59 -9.03
CA ALA A 168 -1.35 6.08 -8.67
C ALA A 168 -0.87 5.37 -7.39
N VAL A 169 0.30 4.73 -7.46
CA VAL A 169 0.98 4.11 -6.32
C VAL A 169 2.17 4.97 -5.94
N VAL A 170 2.07 5.65 -4.81
CA VAL A 170 3.07 6.64 -4.38
C VAL A 170 3.79 6.18 -3.11
N GLY A 171 5.08 6.53 -3.00
CA GLY A 171 5.88 6.28 -1.80
C GLY A 171 5.76 7.37 -0.74
N THR A 172 5.08 8.48 -1.06
CA THR A 172 4.79 9.59 -0.15
C THR A 172 3.40 9.45 0.46
N GLY A 173 3.06 10.30 1.45
CA GLY A 173 1.69 10.37 1.94
C GLY A 173 0.72 10.77 0.81
N VAL A 174 -0.44 10.13 0.72
CA VAL A 174 -1.48 10.43 -0.28
C VAL A 174 -2.14 11.82 -0.08
N ASP A 175 -1.81 12.50 1.00
CA ASP A 175 -2.17 13.88 1.31
C ASP A 175 -1.12 14.90 0.82
N ILE A 176 0.00 14.45 0.25
CA ILE A 176 1.07 15.29 -0.27
C ILE A 176 0.97 15.31 -1.79
N CYS A 177 0.79 16.53 -2.34
CA CYS A 177 0.88 16.77 -3.78
C CYS A 177 2.32 17.16 -4.14
N TYR A 178 2.96 16.51 -5.11
CA TYR A 178 4.33 16.80 -5.56
C TYR A 178 4.42 16.88 -7.09
#